data_3091a6485f5128a1f11eb5b15401f19f
#
_entry.id   3091a6485f5128a1f11eb5b15401f19f
#
_cell.length_a   1.000
_cell.length_b   1.000
_cell.length_c   1.000
_cell.angle_alpha   90.00
_cell.angle_beta   90.00
_cell.angle_gamma   90.00
#
_symmetry.space_group_name_H-M   'P 1'
#
loop_
_entity.id
_entity.type
_entity.pdbx_description
1 polymer ?
#
loop_
_entity_poly.entity_id
_entity_poly.type
_entity_poly.pdbx_seq_one_letter_code
_entity_poly.pdbx_strand_id
1 'polypeptide(L)'
;MDRLLKTRDITVRFGDHVVLDHISADFHAGVMTAVIGSNGVGKTTYLKAIARQLHCGGEVQLYEKGVISTDRRDIAYVPQLGSVQTRLTVFEMVLLGLANNLKWHVGDEQLERVYETLEELGIEQLAKQPFDTLSGGQKQLVSMAQSFIGNPKVLLLDEPTSALDLRHQLIVMELARKYTREHN
;
A
#
# COMPACT_ATOMS: atom_id res chain seq x y z
N MET A 1 17.41 0.15 15.52
CA MET A 1 16.23 -0.58 14.94
C MET A 1 15.00 -0.06 15.64
N ASP A 2 14.33 0.90 15.02
CA ASP A 2 13.42 1.73 15.80
C ASP A 2 11.96 1.63 15.37
N ARG A 3 11.65 0.83 14.35
CA ARG A 3 10.27 0.56 13.92
C ARG A 3 9.98 -0.93 13.91
N LEU A 4 8.82 -1.31 14.41
CA LEU A 4 8.36 -2.69 14.47
C LEU A 4 6.84 -2.71 14.37
N LEU A 5 6.32 -3.40 13.37
CA LEU A 5 4.88 -3.69 13.29
C LEU A 5 4.63 -5.04 13.97
N LYS A 6 3.71 -5.05 14.92
CA LYS A 6 3.27 -6.26 15.62
C LYS A 6 1.79 -6.53 15.37
N THR A 7 1.49 -7.78 15.13
CA THR A 7 0.11 -8.29 15.20
C THR A 7 0.00 -9.28 16.35
N ARG A 8 -1.11 -9.23 17.08
CA ARG A 8 -1.37 -10.14 18.21
C ARG A 8 -2.81 -10.64 18.14
N ASP A 9 -2.94 -11.95 18.10
CA ASP A 9 -4.22 -12.68 18.15
C ASP A 9 -5.24 -12.22 17.10
N ILE A 10 -4.77 -11.87 15.90
CA ILE A 10 -5.64 -11.42 14.82
C ILE A 10 -6.62 -12.52 14.44
N THR A 11 -7.90 -12.25 14.66
CA THR A 11 -9.01 -13.17 14.35
C THR A 11 -10.01 -12.46 13.46
N VAL A 12 -10.36 -13.07 12.33
CA VAL A 12 -11.37 -12.56 11.39
C VAL A 12 -12.37 -13.63 11.07
N ARG A 13 -13.65 -13.27 11.18
CA ARG A 13 -14.79 -14.14 10.86
C ARG A 13 -15.73 -13.47 9.86
N PHE A 14 -16.28 -14.25 8.96
CA PHE A 14 -17.37 -13.86 8.06
C PHE A 14 -18.55 -14.80 8.31
N GLY A 15 -19.53 -14.31 9.04
CA GLY A 15 -20.58 -15.16 9.59
C GLY A 15 -19.99 -16.23 10.51
N ASP A 16 -20.30 -17.49 10.24
CA ASP A 16 -19.78 -18.64 11.02
C ASP A 16 -18.40 -19.12 10.55
N HIS A 17 -17.89 -18.58 9.44
CA HIS A 17 -16.60 -19.01 8.88
C HIS A 17 -15.44 -18.20 9.46
N VAL A 18 -14.50 -18.90 10.14
CA VAL A 18 -13.27 -18.32 10.63
C VAL A 18 -12.23 -18.35 9.50
N VAL A 19 -11.73 -17.16 9.08
CA VAL A 19 -10.72 -17.03 8.03
C VAL A 19 -9.32 -16.85 8.63
N LEU A 20 -9.22 -16.09 9.72
CA LEU A 20 -7.98 -15.95 10.49
C LEU A 20 -8.27 -16.34 11.93
N ASP A 21 -7.42 -17.17 12.51
CA ASP A 21 -7.58 -17.68 13.86
C ASP A 21 -6.30 -17.42 14.68
N HIS A 22 -6.35 -16.42 15.57
CA HIS A 22 -5.28 -16.04 16.52
C HIS A 22 -3.89 -15.86 15.88
N ILE A 23 -3.80 -15.18 14.72
CA ILE A 23 -2.54 -14.95 14.00
C ILE A 23 -1.72 -13.86 14.69
N SER A 24 -0.49 -14.20 15.09
CA SER A 24 0.47 -13.26 15.69
C SER A 24 1.78 -13.28 14.90
N ALA A 25 2.33 -12.10 14.62
CA ALA A 25 3.60 -11.93 13.91
C ALA A 25 4.29 -10.61 14.26
N ASP A 26 5.61 -10.57 14.07
CA ASP A 26 6.45 -9.39 14.20
C ASP A 26 7.12 -9.09 12.86
N PHE A 27 7.06 -7.81 12.43
CA PHE A 27 7.64 -7.33 11.17
C PHE A 27 8.61 -6.19 11.47
N HIS A 28 9.86 -6.35 11.03
CA HIS A 28 10.94 -5.41 11.30
C HIS A 28 11.09 -4.36 10.20
N ALA A 29 11.52 -3.15 10.58
CA ALA A 29 11.85 -2.10 9.63
C ALA A 29 13.01 -2.49 8.71
N GLY A 30 13.04 -1.92 7.51
CA GLY A 30 14.09 -2.19 6.52
C GLY A 30 14.06 -3.61 5.92
N VAL A 31 13.02 -4.40 6.23
CA VAL A 31 12.89 -5.78 5.76
C VAL A 31 11.63 -5.94 4.92
N MET A 32 11.78 -6.54 3.75
CA MET A 32 10.65 -6.99 2.94
C MET A 32 10.25 -8.39 3.41
N THR A 33 9.03 -8.53 3.92
CA THR A 33 8.48 -9.80 4.39
C THR A 33 7.43 -10.33 3.42
N ALA A 34 7.54 -11.57 2.97
CA ALA A 34 6.55 -12.21 2.12
C ALA A 34 5.59 -13.08 2.95
N VAL A 35 4.29 -12.89 2.74
CA VAL A 35 3.23 -13.75 3.27
C VAL A 35 2.88 -14.79 2.20
N ILE A 36 3.21 -16.05 2.45
CA ILE A 36 3.07 -17.15 1.49
C ILE A 36 1.96 -18.10 1.95
N GLY A 37 1.21 -18.65 1.02
CA GLY A 37 0.15 -19.62 1.26
C GLY A 37 -0.71 -19.86 0.02
N SER A 38 -1.54 -20.91 0.05
CA SER A 38 -2.48 -21.23 -1.03
C SER A 38 -3.51 -20.12 -1.25
N ASN A 39 -4.17 -20.13 -2.43
CA ASN A 39 -5.26 -19.20 -2.70
C ASN A 39 -6.43 -19.47 -1.75
N GLY A 40 -7.05 -18.40 -1.27
CA GLY A 40 -8.16 -18.48 -0.32
C GLY A 40 -7.78 -18.71 1.15
N VAL A 41 -6.47 -18.87 1.49
CA VAL A 41 -6.04 -19.13 2.89
C VAL A 41 -6.15 -17.90 3.82
N GLY A 42 -6.52 -16.73 3.29
CA GLY A 42 -6.71 -15.52 4.12
C GLY A 42 -5.60 -14.48 4.01
N LYS A 43 -4.64 -14.58 3.06
CA LYS A 43 -3.54 -13.60 2.89
C LYS A 43 -4.06 -12.16 2.76
N THR A 44 -4.95 -11.92 1.80
CA THR A 44 -5.61 -10.61 1.59
C THR A 44 -6.38 -10.16 2.83
N THR A 45 -7.06 -11.08 3.51
CA THR A 45 -7.80 -10.78 4.75
C THR A 45 -6.85 -10.31 5.85
N TYR A 46 -5.70 -10.95 5.99
CA TYR A 46 -4.68 -10.57 6.96
C TYR A 46 -4.07 -9.20 6.65
N LEU A 47 -3.70 -8.93 5.38
CA LEU A 47 -3.20 -7.62 4.98
C LEU A 47 -4.23 -6.51 5.22
N LYS A 48 -5.51 -6.74 4.91
CA LYS A 48 -6.60 -5.79 5.18
C LYS A 48 -6.84 -5.56 6.67
N ALA A 49 -6.68 -6.59 7.50
CA ALA A 49 -6.75 -6.45 8.95
C ALA A 49 -5.60 -5.58 9.48
N ILE A 50 -4.35 -5.80 9.00
CA ILE A 50 -3.21 -4.96 9.33
C ILE A 50 -3.42 -3.52 8.86
N ALA A 51 -3.95 -3.32 7.66
CA ALA A 51 -4.28 -2.01 7.09
C ALA A 51 -5.46 -1.31 7.81
N ARG A 52 -6.08 -1.96 8.79
CA ARG A 52 -7.27 -1.47 9.51
C ARG A 52 -8.46 -1.17 8.59
N GLN A 53 -8.53 -1.86 7.44
CA GLN A 53 -9.64 -1.80 6.47
C GLN A 53 -10.71 -2.85 6.76
N LEU A 54 -10.41 -3.80 7.63
CA LEU A 54 -11.31 -4.87 8.05
C LEU A 54 -11.35 -4.93 9.57
N HIS A 55 -12.53 -5.08 10.13
CA HIS A 55 -12.68 -5.30 11.57
C HIS A 55 -12.14 -6.70 11.93
N CYS A 56 -11.29 -6.76 12.95
CA CYS A 56 -10.71 -8.01 13.43
C CYS A 56 -10.66 -8.01 14.97
N GLY A 57 -10.62 -9.18 15.55
CA GLY A 57 -10.18 -9.37 16.94
C GLY A 57 -8.66 -9.25 17.03
N GLY A 58 -8.15 -9.04 18.24
CA GLY A 58 -6.72 -8.86 18.46
C GLY A 58 -6.24 -7.42 18.21
N GLU A 59 -4.94 -7.24 18.03
CA GLU A 59 -4.33 -5.91 17.97
C GLU A 59 -3.29 -5.79 16.85
N VAL A 60 -3.27 -4.61 16.19
CA VAL A 60 -2.22 -4.19 15.24
C VAL A 60 -1.53 -2.97 15.82
N GLN A 61 -0.25 -3.09 16.15
CA GLN A 61 0.55 -2.05 16.80
C GLN A 61 1.80 -1.77 15.97
N LEU A 62 1.97 -0.50 15.55
CA LEU A 62 3.19 0.00 14.93
C LEU A 62 4.00 0.76 15.99
N TYR A 63 5.17 0.25 16.31
CA TYR A 63 6.10 0.90 17.22
C TYR A 63 7.10 1.75 16.45
N GLU A 64 7.31 2.97 16.92
CA GLU A 64 8.38 3.85 16.48
C GLU A 64 9.11 4.41 17.71
N LYS A 65 10.40 4.11 17.82
CA LYS A 65 11.22 4.51 19.00
C LYS A 65 10.59 4.13 20.33
N GLY A 66 9.94 2.96 20.40
CA GLY A 66 9.28 2.46 21.60
C GLY A 66 7.88 3.03 21.88
N VAL A 67 7.38 3.93 21.02
CA VAL A 67 6.03 4.51 21.15
C VAL A 67 5.11 3.91 20.09
N ILE A 68 3.87 3.61 20.46
CA ILE A 68 2.87 3.10 19.50
C ILE A 68 2.34 4.25 18.65
N SER A 69 2.49 4.15 17.33
CA SER A 69 1.85 5.07 16.40
C SER A 69 0.34 4.80 16.31
N THR A 70 -0.44 5.85 16.44
CA THR A 70 -1.89 5.82 16.23
C THR A 70 -2.32 6.37 14.87
N ASP A 71 -1.36 6.88 14.08
CA ASP A 71 -1.65 7.45 12.77
C ASP A 71 -1.96 6.35 11.75
N ARG A 72 -3.18 6.38 11.22
CA ARG A 72 -3.62 5.42 10.19
C ARG A 72 -2.86 5.56 8.88
N ARG A 73 -2.26 6.73 8.62
CA ARG A 73 -1.48 7.03 7.40
C ARG A 73 -0.13 6.33 7.39
N ASP A 74 0.34 5.89 8.56
CA ASP A 74 1.61 5.17 8.67
C ASP A 74 1.59 3.81 7.97
N ILE A 75 0.41 3.26 7.67
CA ILE A 75 0.24 1.98 7.00
C ILE A 75 -0.53 2.19 5.70
N ALA A 76 0.14 2.05 4.56
CA ALA A 76 -0.50 2.05 3.25
C ALA A 76 -0.75 0.64 2.74
N TYR A 77 -1.87 0.46 2.03
CA TYR A 77 -2.26 -0.81 1.43
C TYR A 77 -2.49 -0.63 -0.08
N VAL A 78 -1.75 -1.37 -0.85
CA VAL A 78 -1.92 -1.48 -2.31
C VAL A 78 -2.71 -2.75 -2.60
N PRO A 79 -3.98 -2.64 -3.00
CA PRO A 79 -4.80 -3.80 -3.29
C PRO A 79 -4.35 -4.49 -4.57
N GLN A 80 -4.71 -5.76 -4.71
CA GLN A 80 -4.74 -6.41 -6.00
C GLN A 80 -5.63 -5.60 -6.94
N LEU A 81 -5.17 -5.35 -8.17
CA LEU A 81 -5.91 -4.56 -9.15
C LEU A 81 -7.31 -5.15 -9.40
N GLY A 82 -8.31 -4.43 -8.92
CA GLY A 82 -9.70 -4.64 -9.31
C GLY A 82 -10.07 -3.75 -10.50
N SER A 83 -11.28 -3.92 -11.02
CA SER A 83 -11.84 -3.04 -12.04
C SER A 83 -12.24 -1.69 -11.44
N VAL A 84 -11.28 -0.79 -11.26
CA VAL A 84 -11.58 0.60 -10.89
C VAL A 84 -11.98 1.33 -12.17
N GLN A 85 -13.25 1.76 -12.25
CA GLN A 85 -13.75 2.63 -13.30
C GLN A 85 -13.77 4.06 -12.77
N THR A 86 -12.92 4.92 -13.31
CA THR A 86 -12.85 6.32 -12.95
C THR A 86 -12.37 7.15 -14.13
N ARG A 87 -12.88 8.38 -14.25
CA ARG A 87 -12.40 9.35 -15.26
C ARG A 87 -11.25 10.21 -14.76
N LEU A 88 -10.81 9.99 -13.52
CA LEU A 88 -9.67 10.72 -12.97
C LEU A 88 -8.42 10.45 -13.80
N THR A 89 -7.63 11.48 -13.99
CA THR A 89 -6.29 11.37 -14.58
C THR A 89 -5.34 10.65 -13.62
N VAL A 90 -4.22 10.17 -14.13
CA VAL A 90 -3.14 9.59 -13.30
C VAL A 90 -2.70 10.58 -12.23
N PHE A 91 -2.53 11.85 -12.60
CA PHE A 91 -2.16 12.92 -11.66
C PHE A 91 -3.17 13.03 -10.51
N GLU A 92 -4.46 13.08 -10.82
CA GLU A 92 -5.52 13.16 -9.80
C GLU A 92 -5.60 11.91 -8.93
N MET A 93 -5.38 10.73 -9.52
CA MET A 93 -5.32 9.48 -8.77
C MET A 93 -4.19 9.48 -7.75
N VAL A 94 -2.99 9.93 -8.12
CA VAL A 94 -1.86 10.02 -7.20
C VAL A 94 -2.08 11.09 -6.15
N LEU A 95 -2.62 12.24 -6.54
CA LEU A 95 -2.98 13.32 -5.62
C LEU A 95 -3.96 12.87 -4.52
N LEU A 96 -4.89 11.96 -4.84
CA LEU A 96 -5.79 11.37 -3.85
C LEU A 96 -5.03 10.61 -2.73
N GLY A 97 -3.80 10.15 -2.96
CA GLY A 97 -2.95 9.58 -1.92
C GLY A 97 -2.62 10.57 -0.80
N LEU A 98 -2.71 11.87 -1.07
CA LEU A 98 -2.57 12.94 -0.08
C LEU A 98 -3.90 13.40 0.52
N ALA A 99 -5.04 12.82 0.13
CA ALA A 99 -6.37 13.33 0.48
C ALA A 99 -6.58 13.55 1.99
N ASN A 100 -5.99 12.71 2.82
CA ASN A 100 -6.05 12.85 4.28
C ASN A 100 -5.27 14.07 4.83
N ASN A 101 -4.40 14.68 4.01
CA ASN A 101 -3.60 15.86 4.32
C ASN A 101 -4.04 17.10 3.52
N LEU A 102 -5.00 16.95 2.61
CA LEU A 102 -5.49 18.06 1.81
C LEU A 102 -6.31 19.01 2.71
N LYS A 103 -5.83 20.23 2.84
CA LYS A 103 -6.65 21.37 3.26
C LYS A 103 -7.58 21.73 2.11
N TRP A 104 -8.45 22.70 2.30
CA TRP A 104 -9.40 23.22 1.27
C TRP A 104 -8.73 23.64 -0.06
N HIS A 105 -7.39 23.78 -0.08
CA HIS A 105 -6.60 24.09 -1.27
C HIS A 105 -5.42 23.10 -1.38
N VAL A 106 -5.22 22.59 -2.58
CA VAL A 106 -3.98 21.91 -2.98
C VAL A 106 -2.97 23.01 -3.28
N GLY A 107 -1.88 23.06 -2.53
CA GLY A 107 -0.79 24.00 -2.76
C GLY A 107 0.22 23.48 -3.77
N ASP A 108 1.13 24.36 -4.20
CA ASP A 108 2.17 24.04 -5.19
C ASP A 108 3.06 22.88 -4.72
N GLU A 109 3.38 22.79 -3.42
CA GLU A 109 4.16 21.70 -2.82
C GLU A 109 3.53 20.32 -3.06
N GLN A 110 2.20 20.20 -2.92
CA GLN A 110 1.51 18.94 -3.18
C GLN A 110 1.50 18.58 -4.68
N LEU A 111 1.36 19.58 -5.54
CA LEU A 111 1.42 19.37 -6.99
C LEU A 111 2.81 18.91 -7.43
N GLU A 112 3.87 19.58 -6.95
CA GLU A 112 5.26 19.22 -7.22
C GLU A 112 5.55 17.79 -6.74
N ARG A 113 5.14 17.44 -5.52
CA ARG A 113 5.30 16.10 -4.97
C ARG A 113 4.62 15.01 -5.80
N VAL A 114 3.47 15.29 -6.42
CA VAL A 114 2.84 14.34 -7.36
C VAL A 114 3.74 14.11 -8.56
N TYR A 115 4.30 15.17 -9.17
CA TYR A 115 5.20 15.04 -10.32
C TYR A 115 6.47 14.29 -9.97
N GLU A 116 7.12 14.61 -8.85
CA GLU A 116 8.29 13.91 -8.34
C GLU A 116 8.01 12.40 -8.16
N THR A 117 6.87 12.06 -7.54
CA THR A 117 6.47 10.66 -7.35
C THR A 117 6.25 9.94 -8.68
N LEU A 118 5.65 10.59 -9.68
CA LEU A 118 5.44 10.03 -11.01
C LEU A 118 6.77 9.84 -11.75
N GLU A 119 7.72 10.78 -11.62
CA GLU A 119 9.05 10.71 -12.21
C GLU A 119 9.87 9.57 -11.59
N GLU A 120 9.88 9.43 -10.28
CA GLU A 120 10.54 8.32 -9.58
C GLU A 120 10.07 6.95 -10.06
N LEU A 121 8.81 6.84 -10.46
CA LEU A 121 8.20 5.62 -10.98
C LEU A 121 8.32 5.49 -12.51
N GLY A 122 8.87 6.51 -13.19
CA GLY A 122 9.02 6.53 -14.65
C GLY A 122 7.69 6.54 -15.40
N ILE A 123 6.66 7.17 -14.84
CA ILE A 123 5.30 7.25 -15.41
C ILE A 123 4.79 8.70 -15.54
N GLU A 124 5.65 9.70 -15.47
CA GLU A 124 5.31 11.13 -15.59
C GLU A 124 4.59 11.48 -16.91
N GLN A 125 4.93 10.78 -18.00
CA GLN A 125 4.29 10.91 -19.31
C GLN A 125 2.82 10.49 -19.30
N LEU A 126 2.37 9.74 -18.29
CA LEU A 126 0.98 9.29 -18.13
C LEU A 126 0.13 10.28 -17.32
N ALA A 127 0.73 11.32 -16.71
CA ALA A 127 0.08 12.21 -15.73
C ALA A 127 -1.31 12.72 -16.17
N LYS A 128 -1.47 13.06 -17.45
CA LYS A 128 -2.71 13.61 -18.02
C LYS A 128 -3.67 12.55 -18.59
N GLN A 129 -3.26 11.28 -18.62
CA GLN A 129 -4.10 10.21 -19.18
C GLN A 129 -5.18 9.80 -18.15
N PRO A 130 -6.41 9.49 -18.59
CA PRO A 130 -7.43 8.90 -17.75
C PRO A 130 -6.97 7.52 -17.23
N PHE A 131 -7.16 7.27 -15.94
CA PHE A 131 -6.72 6.04 -15.29
C PHE A 131 -7.35 4.77 -15.91
N ASP A 132 -8.60 4.84 -16.35
CA ASP A 132 -9.32 3.70 -16.94
C ASP A 132 -8.72 3.24 -18.28
N THR A 133 -8.03 4.13 -19.01
CA THR A 133 -7.40 3.83 -20.31
C THR A 133 -6.04 3.13 -20.20
N LEU A 134 -5.48 3.04 -19.02
CA LEU A 134 -4.16 2.47 -18.77
C LEU A 134 -4.16 0.94 -18.88
N SER A 135 -3.00 0.37 -19.25
CA SER A 135 -2.75 -1.07 -19.13
C SER A 135 -2.73 -1.52 -17.65
N GLY A 136 -2.90 -2.81 -17.38
CA GLY A 136 -2.86 -3.36 -16.03
C GLY A 136 -1.56 -3.00 -15.30
N GLY A 137 -0.40 -3.10 -15.96
CA GLY A 137 0.88 -2.72 -15.38
C GLY A 137 0.99 -1.24 -15.04
N GLN A 138 0.51 -0.37 -15.93
CA GLN A 138 0.48 1.07 -15.68
C GLN A 138 -0.45 1.41 -14.50
N LYS A 139 -1.64 0.81 -14.43
CA LYS A 139 -2.55 0.96 -13.29
C LYS A 139 -1.91 0.56 -11.98
N GLN A 140 -1.12 -0.54 -11.98
CA GLN A 140 -0.40 -0.98 -10.79
C GLN A 140 0.65 0.04 -10.34
N LEU A 141 1.44 0.59 -11.28
CA LEU A 141 2.42 1.64 -10.97
C LEU A 141 1.74 2.89 -10.41
N VAL A 142 0.60 3.31 -10.96
CA VAL A 142 -0.19 4.44 -10.44
C VAL A 142 -0.73 4.15 -9.04
N SER A 143 -1.21 2.94 -8.76
CA SER A 143 -1.66 2.55 -7.42
C SER A 143 -0.52 2.56 -6.40
N MET A 144 0.68 2.17 -6.83
CA MET A 144 1.89 2.30 -6.01
C MET A 144 2.25 3.76 -5.77
N ALA A 145 2.25 4.62 -6.81
CA ALA A 145 2.49 6.05 -6.68
C ALA A 145 1.53 6.68 -5.66
N GLN A 146 0.24 6.38 -5.77
CA GLN A 146 -0.80 6.83 -4.84
C GLN A 146 -0.51 6.42 -3.39
N SER A 147 0.05 5.23 -3.20
CA SER A 147 0.36 4.73 -1.86
C SER A 147 1.67 5.31 -1.31
N PHE A 148 2.67 5.55 -2.17
CA PHE A 148 3.98 6.07 -1.78
C PHE A 148 3.97 7.56 -1.46
N ILE A 149 3.16 8.34 -2.17
CA ILE A 149 3.11 9.80 -2.02
C ILE A 149 2.78 10.22 -0.57
N GLY A 150 2.06 9.40 0.17
CA GLY A 150 1.76 9.59 1.59
C GLY A 150 2.96 9.39 2.52
N ASN A 151 4.08 8.87 2.01
CA ASN A 151 5.28 8.49 2.77
C ASN A 151 4.96 7.56 3.97
N PRO A 152 4.28 6.42 3.75
CA PRO A 152 3.90 5.52 4.83
C PRO A 152 5.12 4.84 5.44
N LYS A 153 5.02 4.45 6.72
CA LYS A 153 6.07 3.69 7.42
C LYS A 153 6.01 2.18 7.13
N VAL A 154 4.83 1.71 6.75
CA VAL A 154 4.58 0.31 6.37
C VAL A 154 3.82 0.28 5.05
N LEU A 155 4.31 -0.50 4.11
CA LEU A 155 3.66 -0.72 2.82
C LEU A 155 3.20 -2.17 2.71
N LEU A 156 1.91 -2.38 2.54
CA LEU A 156 1.29 -3.68 2.37
C LEU A 156 0.92 -3.85 0.89
N LEU A 157 1.52 -4.84 0.23
CA LEU A 157 1.29 -5.14 -1.18
C LEU A 157 0.51 -6.46 -1.29
N ASP A 158 -0.70 -6.41 -1.83
CA ASP A 158 -1.54 -7.60 -2.04
C ASP A 158 -1.45 -8.05 -3.50
N GLU A 159 -0.71 -9.13 -3.73
CA GLU A 159 -0.42 -9.69 -5.05
C GLU A 159 0.00 -8.63 -6.11
N PRO A 160 1.00 -7.78 -5.82
CA PRO A 160 1.31 -6.60 -6.64
C PRO A 160 1.80 -6.95 -8.06
N THR A 161 2.04 -8.21 -8.35
CA THR A 161 2.61 -8.68 -9.61
C THR A 161 1.71 -9.65 -10.37
N SER A 162 0.55 -10.03 -9.84
CA SER A 162 -0.28 -11.12 -10.37
C SER A 162 -0.81 -10.88 -11.79
N ALA A 163 -1.02 -9.62 -12.19
CA ALA A 163 -1.54 -9.24 -13.50
C ALA A 163 -0.48 -8.59 -14.42
N LEU A 164 0.82 -8.69 -14.06
CA LEU A 164 1.91 -8.01 -14.75
C LEU A 164 2.74 -8.97 -15.58
N ASP A 165 3.27 -8.47 -16.71
CA ASP A 165 4.36 -9.13 -17.40
C ASP A 165 5.67 -9.09 -16.59
N LEU A 166 6.65 -9.91 -16.98
CA LEU A 166 7.90 -10.05 -16.23
C LEU A 166 8.64 -8.72 -16.05
N ARG A 167 8.62 -7.83 -17.05
CA ARG A 167 9.29 -6.53 -16.98
C ARG A 167 8.67 -5.66 -15.88
N HIS A 168 7.35 -5.53 -15.88
CA HIS A 168 6.64 -4.74 -14.88
C HIS A 168 6.72 -5.36 -13.48
N GLN A 169 6.74 -6.71 -13.39
CA GLN A 169 6.99 -7.39 -12.10
C GLN A 169 8.33 -6.97 -11.48
N LEU A 170 9.40 -6.96 -12.28
CA LEU A 170 10.72 -6.54 -11.82
C LEU A 170 10.72 -5.08 -11.35
N ILE A 171 10.11 -4.17 -12.13
CA ILE A 171 10.00 -2.74 -11.76
C ILE A 171 9.30 -2.59 -10.40
N VAL A 172 8.15 -3.23 -10.22
CA VAL A 172 7.39 -3.17 -8.97
C VAL A 172 8.21 -3.68 -7.78
N MET A 173 8.91 -4.79 -7.95
CA MET A 173 9.73 -5.37 -6.87
C MET A 173 10.96 -4.51 -6.54
N GLU A 174 11.60 -3.91 -7.55
CA GLU A 174 12.71 -2.98 -7.35
C GLU A 174 12.26 -1.71 -6.62
N LEU A 175 11.12 -1.15 -7.00
CA LEU A 175 10.54 0.01 -6.34
C LEU A 175 10.22 -0.27 -4.87
N ALA A 176 9.57 -1.40 -4.58
CA ALA A 176 9.29 -1.81 -3.20
C ALA A 176 10.59 -1.97 -2.40
N ARG A 177 11.64 -2.55 -3.00
CA ARG A 177 12.95 -2.72 -2.38
C ARG A 177 13.66 -1.38 -2.15
N LYS A 178 13.63 -0.46 -3.13
CA LYS A 178 14.17 0.89 -3.00
C LYS A 178 13.48 1.60 -1.84
N TYR A 179 12.15 1.62 -1.84
CA TYR A 179 11.35 2.22 -0.78
C TYR A 179 11.72 1.70 0.61
N THR A 180 11.86 0.36 0.75
CA THR A 180 12.22 -0.27 2.02
C THR A 180 13.59 0.18 2.53
N ARG A 181 14.56 0.47 1.63
CA ARG A 181 15.91 0.91 2.00
C ARG A 181 15.97 2.39 2.37
N GLU A 182 15.21 3.22 1.69
CA GLU A 182 15.24 4.69 1.86
C GLU A 182 14.43 5.14 3.07
N HIS A 183 13.45 4.35 3.50
CA HIS A 183 12.55 4.70 4.61
C HIS A 183 12.79 3.87 5.89
N ASN A 184 14.01 3.39 6.07
CA ASN A 184 14.45 2.56 7.19
C ASN A 184 14.68 3.35 8.51
#